data_a50fe7120df733439df22875498f495c
#
_entry.id   a50fe7120df733439df22875498f495c
#
_cell.length_a   1.000
_cell.length_b   1.000
_cell.length_c   1.000
_cell.angle_alpha   90.00
_cell.angle_beta   90.00
_cell.angle_gamma   90.00
#
_symmetry.space_group_name_H-M   'P 1'
#
loop_
_entity.id
_entity.type
_entity.pdbx_description
1 polymer ?
#
loop_
_entity_poly.entity_id
_entity_poly.type
_entity_poly.pdbx_seq_one_letter_code
_entity_poly.pdbx_strand_id
1 'polypeptide(L)'
;PGATRPQYGGTLRVELRQNAETPDPPALLGGGFTIARWEAGRLAVYEADENAGGGRPFLGSVEFHLGRALRDQASDLDLGKADVVELGPGELRRQPAGRRVWSSSPVRVLALVFAPRYEDARVREALALAVDRSAIHTVLLQRQGEISGALLPQWLSGYAFLFPAAADLGRARQLAPGARPITLGVSDAAARPIAERIALNARDAGLVVSVTPQTANADVVLAELRIASADPAKALAQIAEALGLPAPPREASPNTAPNAAANASPEQAYAAERALLEGFRVIPLIHLPDVYGVGARVKGGPGIAPSGEWRFDNLWLEGARP
;
A
#
# COMPACT_ATOMS: atom_id res chain seq x y z
N PRO A 1 -18.53 6.39 32.43
CA PRO A 1 -19.18 5.60 31.40
C PRO A 1 -19.21 6.42 30.12
N GLY A 2 -18.47 5.97 29.07
CA GLY A 2 -18.46 6.65 27.78
C GLY A 2 -19.85 6.61 27.13
N ALA A 3 -20.13 7.55 26.23
CA ALA A 3 -21.38 7.56 25.49
C ALA A 3 -21.50 6.26 24.67
N THR A 4 -22.61 5.57 24.85
CA THR A 4 -22.88 4.28 24.16
C THR A 4 -23.69 4.46 22.88
N ARG A 5 -24.12 5.70 22.58
CA ARG A 5 -24.92 6.04 21.41
C ARG A 5 -24.16 6.99 20.51
N PRO A 6 -24.26 6.83 19.17
CA PRO A 6 -23.67 7.78 18.24
C PRO A 6 -24.13 9.21 18.50
N GLN A 7 -23.20 10.16 18.34
CA GLN A 7 -23.42 11.59 18.48
C GLN A 7 -23.18 12.26 17.13
N TYR A 8 -24.00 13.23 16.78
CA TYR A 8 -23.82 14.02 15.56
C TYR A 8 -22.91 15.22 15.81
N GLY A 9 -22.13 15.59 14.81
CA GLY A 9 -21.28 16.78 14.81
C GLY A 9 -19.80 16.48 15.09
N GLY A 10 -19.05 17.56 15.28
CA GLY A 10 -17.60 17.52 15.50
C GLY A 10 -16.78 17.28 14.24
N THR A 11 -15.48 17.59 14.35
CA THR A 11 -14.50 17.45 13.27
C THR A 11 -13.55 16.30 13.56
N LEU A 12 -13.45 15.33 12.64
CA LEU A 12 -12.45 14.27 12.65
C LEU A 12 -11.19 14.79 11.97
N ARG A 13 -10.05 14.78 12.67
CA ARG A 13 -8.76 15.22 12.15
C ARG A 13 -7.93 13.99 11.77
N VAL A 14 -7.65 13.86 10.49
CA VAL A 14 -6.91 12.75 9.89
C VAL A 14 -5.59 13.26 9.33
N GLU A 15 -4.49 12.62 9.64
CA GLU A 15 -3.19 12.96 9.08
C GLU A 15 -2.72 11.84 8.16
N LEU A 16 -2.23 12.22 6.96
CA LEU A 16 -1.75 11.31 5.94
C LEU A 16 -0.36 11.72 5.45
N ARG A 17 0.46 10.71 5.14
CA ARG A 17 1.78 10.91 4.54
C ARG A 17 1.70 11.33 3.08
N GLN A 18 0.70 10.82 2.37
CA GLN A 18 0.51 11.09 0.96
C GLN A 18 0.14 12.55 0.71
N ASN A 19 0.75 13.15 -0.31
CA ASN A 19 0.31 14.41 -0.88
C ASN A 19 -0.79 14.14 -1.90
N ALA A 20 -1.77 15.04 -1.95
CA ALA A 20 -2.76 15.07 -3.01
C ALA A 20 -2.67 16.40 -3.76
N GLU A 21 -2.61 16.35 -5.07
CA GLU A 21 -2.57 17.55 -5.93
C GLU A 21 -3.94 17.94 -6.45
N THR A 22 -4.92 17.05 -6.35
CA THR A 22 -6.30 17.22 -6.77
C THR A 22 -7.26 17.16 -5.58
N PRO A 23 -8.38 17.89 -5.62
CA PRO A 23 -9.38 17.89 -4.56
C PRO A 23 -10.27 16.64 -4.57
N ASP A 24 -9.90 15.60 -5.31
CA ASP A 24 -10.66 14.37 -5.29
C ASP A 24 -10.71 13.82 -3.86
N PRO A 25 -11.90 13.48 -3.35
CA PRO A 25 -11.99 12.93 -2.01
C PRO A 25 -11.10 11.70 -1.95
N PRO A 26 -10.26 11.60 -0.92
CA PRO A 26 -9.56 10.34 -0.68
C PRO A 26 -10.59 9.22 -0.71
N ALA A 27 -10.28 8.08 -1.32
CA ALA A 27 -11.14 6.90 -1.32
C ALA A 27 -11.63 6.51 0.10
N LEU A 28 -10.97 7.08 1.12
CA LEU A 28 -11.23 6.99 2.54
C LEU A 28 -12.56 7.62 3.01
N LEU A 29 -13.11 8.57 2.26
CA LEU A 29 -14.20 9.40 2.80
C LEU A 29 -15.56 8.72 2.70
N GLY A 30 -15.74 7.80 1.77
CA GLY A 30 -17.08 7.27 1.47
C GLY A 30 -18.01 8.35 0.88
N GLY A 31 -19.30 8.05 0.76
CA GLY A 31 -20.31 9.02 0.38
C GLY A 31 -20.81 9.85 1.57
N GLY A 32 -21.48 10.96 1.29
CA GLY A 32 -22.14 11.78 2.32
C GLY A 32 -21.31 12.97 2.81
N PHE A 33 -20.23 13.31 2.11
CA PHE A 33 -19.44 14.51 2.39
C PHE A 33 -19.20 15.32 1.11
N THR A 34 -19.15 16.63 1.26
CA THR A 34 -18.80 17.57 0.19
C THR A 34 -17.57 18.37 0.56
N ILE A 35 -16.77 18.74 -0.45
CA ILE A 35 -15.56 19.52 -0.20
C ILE A 35 -15.91 20.95 0.20
N ALA A 36 -15.40 21.41 1.34
CA ALA A 36 -15.57 22.77 1.85
C ALA A 36 -14.31 23.62 1.68
N ARG A 37 -13.12 23.02 1.79
CA ARG A 37 -11.84 23.73 1.65
C ARG A 37 -10.78 22.79 1.08
N TRP A 38 -9.98 23.33 0.17
CA TRP A 38 -8.84 22.65 -0.42
C TRP A 38 -7.60 23.54 -0.45
N GLU A 39 -6.49 23.00 0.04
CA GLU A 39 -5.15 23.57 -0.08
C GLU A 39 -4.22 22.48 -0.59
N ALA A 40 -3.78 22.58 -1.84
CA ALA A 40 -3.00 21.54 -2.51
C ALA A 40 -1.81 21.06 -1.66
N GLY A 41 -1.66 19.75 -1.53
CA GLY A 41 -0.59 19.10 -0.78
C GLY A 41 -0.60 19.32 0.73
N ARG A 42 -1.59 20.02 1.31
CA ARG A 42 -1.58 20.40 2.73
C ARG A 42 -2.86 20.07 3.50
N LEU A 43 -4.01 20.49 2.99
CA LEU A 43 -5.27 20.39 3.74
C LEU A 43 -6.46 20.16 2.81
N ALA A 44 -7.30 19.20 3.18
CA ALA A 44 -8.63 19.03 2.59
C ALA A 44 -9.68 18.96 3.71
N VAL A 45 -10.71 19.78 3.63
CA VAL A 45 -11.83 19.79 4.58
C VAL A 45 -13.08 19.39 3.84
N TYR A 46 -13.77 18.41 4.36
CA TYR A 46 -15.05 17.93 3.86
C TYR A 46 -16.12 18.10 4.94
N GLU A 47 -17.28 18.62 4.55
CA GLU A 47 -18.44 18.77 5.42
C GLU A 47 -19.48 17.71 5.12
N ALA A 48 -20.21 17.29 6.14
CA ALA A 48 -21.28 16.32 5.98
C ALA A 48 -22.40 16.90 5.10
N ASP A 49 -22.82 16.12 4.12
CA ASP A 49 -24.02 16.42 3.33
C ASP A 49 -25.25 15.95 4.10
N GLU A 50 -26.08 16.89 4.53
CA GLU A 50 -27.32 16.61 5.24
C GLU A 50 -28.34 15.84 4.40
N ASN A 51 -28.23 15.93 3.06
CA ASN A 51 -29.11 15.29 2.09
C ASN A 51 -28.50 14.04 1.44
N ALA A 52 -27.43 13.50 2.00
CA ALA A 52 -26.78 12.32 1.46
C ALA A 52 -27.76 11.15 1.31
N GLY A 53 -27.80 10.52 0.13
CA GLY A 53 -28.72 9.42 -0.19
C GLY A 53 -28.57 8.17 0.70
N GLY A 54 -27.44 8.02 1.39
CA GLY A 54 -27.19 6.96 2.39
C GLY A 54 -27.50 7.35 3.84
N GLY A 55 -28.06 8.54 4.06
CA GLY A 55 -28.27 9.15 5.37
C GLY A 55 -27.12 10.09 5.75
N ARG A 56 -27.44 11.05 6.64
CA ARG A 56 -26.46 12.01 7.14
C ARG A 56 -25.35 11.30 7.93
N PRO A 57 -24.07 11.56 7.66
CA PRO A 57 -22.97 11.09 8.48
C PRO A 57 -23.08 11.58 9.93
N PHE A 58 -22.56 10.83 10.90
CA PHE A 58 -22.50 11.31 12.29
C PHE A 58 -21.47 12.42 12.48
N LEU A 59 -20.36 12.39 11.73
CA LEU A 59 -19.35 13.45 11.76
C LEU A 59 -19.90 14.71 11.10
N GLY A 60 -19.63 15.88 11.66
CA GLY A 60 -19.96 17.16 11.03
C GLY A 60 -18.98 17.53 9.93
N SER A 61 -17.70 17.21 10.11
CA SER A 61 -16.65 17.44 9.11
C SER A 61 -15.49 16.47 9.30
N VAL A 62 -14.69 16.35 8.22
CA VAL A 62 -13.42 15.60 8.22
C VAL A 62 -12.33 16.50 7.66
N GLU A 63 -11.25 16.68 8.41
CA GLU A 63 -10.06 17.41 8.00
C GLU A 63 -8.92 16.44 7.71
N PHE A 64 -8.39 16.44 6.48
CA PHE A 64 -7.20 15.71 6.11
C PHE A 64 -5.99 16.65 6.05
N HIS A 65 -5.03 16.44 6.93
CA HIS A 65 -3.73 17.08 6.88
C HIS A 65 -2.77 16.19 6.08
N LEU A 66 -2.32 16.68 4.93
CA LEU A 66 -1.54 15.94 3.95
C LEU A 66 -0.04 16.18 4.10
N GLY A 67 0.79 15.28 3.57
CA GLY A 67 2.25 15.43 3.56
C GLY A 67 2.91 15.33 4.94
N ARG A 68 2.24 14.75 5.94
CA ARG A 68 2.74 14.65 7.32
C ARG A 68 3.70 13.48 7.48
N ALA A 69 4.88 13.72 8.05
CA ALA A 69 5.81 12.63 8.37
C ALA A 69 5.22 11.71 9.46
N LEU A 70 5.43 10.39 9.36
CA LEU A 70 4.88 9.40 10.30
C LEU A 70 5.19 9.70 11.77
N ARG A 71 6.40 10.19 12.05
CA ARG A 71 6.81 10.56 13.41
C ARG A 71 5.99 11.72 13.97
N ASP A 72 5.71 12.72 13.14
CA ASP A 72 4.92 13.89 13.56
C ASP A 72 3.47 13.48 13.78
N GLN A 73 2.91 12.67 12.88
CA GLN A 73 1.58 12.09 13.00
C GLN A 73 1.41 11.33 14.34
N ALA A 74 2.36 10.47 14.68
CA ALA A 74 2.34 9.74 15.96
C ALA A 74 2.34 10.68 17.17
N SER A 75 3.15 11.76 17.12
CA SER A 75 3.20 12.77 18.15
C SER A 75 1.91 13.57 18.26
N ASP A 76 1.31 13.94 17.13
CA ASP A 76 0.05 14.70 17.10
C ASP A 76 -1.13 13.86 17.60
N LEU A 77 -1.12 12.55 17.36
CA LEU A 77 -2.07 11.61 17.97
C LEU A 77 -1.92 11.56 19.51
N ASP A 78 -0.67 11.49 20.01
CA ASP A 78 -0.37 11.45 21.44
C ASP A 78 -0.82 12.72 22.16
N LEU A 79 -0.67 13.86 21.50
CA LEU A 79 -1.08 15.17 22.01
C LEU A 79 -2.59 15.47 21.80
N GLY A 80 -3.34 14.56 21.18
CA GLY A 80 -4.75 14.76 20.86
C GLY A 80 -5.01 15.84 19.80
N LYS A 81 -3.98 16.21 19.01
CA LYS A 81 -4.11 17.14 17.89
C LYS A 81 -4.69 16.48 16.65
N ALA A 82 -4.41 15.19 16.46
CA ALA A 82 -4.99 14.34 15.43
C ALA A 82 -5.85 13.24 16.06
N ASP A 83 -6.80 12.73 15.31
CA ASP A 83 -7.73 11.68 15.73
C ASP A 83 -7.46 10.35 15.07
N VAL A 84 -6.99 10.38 13.81
CA VAL A 84 -6.59 9.22 13.03
C VAL A 84 -5.30 9.55 12.30
N VAL A 85 -4.30 8.69 12.41
CA VAL A 85 -2.96 8.88 11.83
C VAL A 85 -2.44 7.60 11.22
N GLU A 86 -1.62 7.69 10.17
CA GLU A 86 -0.90 6.54 9.65
C GLU A 86 0.19 6.11 10.63
N LEU A 87 0.35 4.79 10.78
CA LEU A 87 1.42 4.21 11.59
C LEU A 87 2.34 3.36 10.73
N GLY A 88 3.61 3.69 10.72
CA GLY A 88 4.65 2.81 10.20
C GLY A 88 5.07 1.75 11.23
N PRO A 89 5.90 0.76 10.82
CA PRO A 89 6.37 -0.30 11.70
C PRO A 89 7.09 0.20 12.96
N GLY A 90 7.83 1.29 12.84
CA GLY A 90 8.56 1.91 13.97
C GLY A 90 7.62 2.52 15.00
N GLU A 91 6.60 3.21 14.55
CA GLU A 91 5.58 3.87 15.38
C GLU A 91 4.68 2.84 16.03
N LEU A 92 4.30 1.78 15.33
CA LEU A 92 3.51 0.68 15.91
C LEU A 92 4.18 0.03 17.11
N ARG A 93 5.48 -0.22 17.02
CA ARG A 93 6.24 -0.80 18.14
C ARG A 93 6.26 0.11 19.38
N ARG A 94 6.13 1.42 19.18
CA ARG A 94 6.14 2.42 20.26
C ARG A 94 4.77 2.75 20.81
N GLN A 95 3.70 2.17 20.25
CA GLN A 95 2.36 2.49 20.70
C GLN A 95 2.15 2.09 22.16
N PRO A 96 1.54 2.96 22.97
CA PRO A 96 1.15 2.63 24.34
C PRO A 96 0.18 1.45 24.37
N ALA A 97 0.28 0.62 25.40
CA ALA A 97 -0.68 -0.46 25.61
C ALA A 97 -2.11 0.10 25.71
N GLY A 98 -3.05 -0.53 25.00
CA GLY A 98 -4.46 -0.12 24.97
C GLY A 98 -4.83 0.94 23.93
N ARG A 99 -3.87 1.47 23.16
CA ARG A 99 -4.19 2.31 22.00
C ARG A 99 -4.85 1.47 20.90
N ARG A 100 -5.92 2.02 20.34
CA ARG A 100 -6.60 1.37 19.22
C ARG A 100 -5.79 1.54 17.93
N VAL A 101 -5.66 0.44 17.22
CA VAL A 101 -5.04 0.39 15.91
C VAL A 101 -6.03 -0.25 14.94
N TRP A 102 -6.22 0.36 13.78
CA TRP A 102 -6.96 -0.22 12.67
C TRP A 102 -5.98 -0.71 11.62
N SER A 103 -6.20 -1.92 11.13
CA SER A 103 -5.40 -2.51 10.05
C SER A 103 -6.34 -3.03 8.98
N SER A 104 -6.06 -2.69 7.74
CA SER A 104 -6.77 -3.24 6.58
C SER A 104 -6.28 -4.65 6.24
N SER A 105 -6.96 -5.32 5.30
CA SER A 105 -6.32 -6.36 4.50
C SER A 105 -5.12 -5.75 3.76
N PRO A 106 -4.14 -6.55 3.31
CA PRO A 106 -3.05 -6.04 2.48
C PRO A 106 -3.59 -5.40 1.19
N VAL A 107 -3.36 -4.11 1.02
CA VAL A 107 -3.85 -3.29 -0.10
C VAL A 107 -2.73 -2.58 -0.85
N ARG A 108 -1.49 -2.85 -0.49
CA ARG A 108 -0.30 -2.32 -1.16
C ARG A 108 0.69 -3.45 -1.42
N VAL A 109 1.44 -3.36 -2.50
CA VAL A 109 2.54 -4.27 -2.79
C VAL A 109 3.86 -3.48 -2.81
N LEU A 110 4.83 -3.97 -2.05
CA LEU A 110 6.22 -3.54 -2.10
C LEU A 110 6.96 -4.42 -3.08
N ALA A 111 7.58 -3.83 -4.10
CA ALA A 111 8.26 -4.57 -5.16
C ALA A 111 9.55 -3.86 -5.60
N LEU A 112 10.50 -4.64 -6.13
CA LEU A 112 11.62 -4.13 -6.91
C LEU A 112 11.22 -4.09 -8.38
N VAL A 113 11.49 -2.98 -9.06
CA VAL A 113 11.12 -2.76 -10.46
C VAL A 113 12.36 -2.36 -11.24
N PHE A 114 12.80 -3.18 -12.18
CA PHE A 114 13.93 -2.89 -13.04
C PHE A 114 13.56 -1.94 -14.17
N ALA A 115 14.40 -0.94 -14.37
CA ALA A 115 14.29 -0.05 -15.53
C ALA A 115 14.36 -0.86 -16.84
N PRO A 116 13.61 -0.47 -17.90
CA PRO A 116 13.62 -1.18 -19.19
C PRO A 116 15.02 -1.38 -19.78
N ARG A 117 15.92 -0.42 -19.55
CA ARG A 117 17.32 -0.47 -20.01
C ARG A 117 18.18 -1.53 -19.32
N TYR A 118 17.71 -2.12 -18.20
CA TYR A 118 18.43 -3.19 -17.52
C TYR A 118 18.02 -4.54 -18.08
N GLU A 119 18.76 -5.03 -19.08
CA GLU A 119 18.36 -6.19 -19.91
C GLU A 119 18.81 -7.55 -19.35
N ASP A 120 19.83 -7.59 -18.46
CA ASP A 120 20.39 -8.83 -17.94
C ASP A 120 19.39 -9.59 -17.04
N ALA A 121 18.62 -10.50 -17.64
CA ALA A 121 17.62 -11.30 -16.92
C ALA A 121 18.26 -12.22 -15.86
N ARG A 122 19.48 -12.70 -16.10
CA ARG A 122 20.22 -13.53 -15.18
C ARG A 122 20.53 -12.79 -13.87
N VAL A 123 20.92 -11.52 -13.97
CA VAL A 123 21.19 -10.69 -12.79
C VAL A 123 19.90 -10.28 -12.08
N ARG A 124 18.80 -10.06 -12.81
CA ARG A 124 17.48 -9.83 -12.21
C ARG A 124 17.02 -11.04 -11.38
N GLU A 125 17.18 -12.27 -11.94
CA GLU A 125 16.91 -13.52 -11.21
C GLU A 125 17.83 -13.65 -9.99
N ALA A 126 19.12 -13.36 -10.11
CA ALA A 126 20.06 -13.40 -9.00
C ALA A 126 19.62 -12.47 -7.85
N LEU A 127 19.20 -11.25 -8.15
CA LEU A 127 18.70 -10.32 -7.14
C LEU A 127 17.39 -10.84 -6.50
N ALA A 128 16.46 -11.37 -7.28
CA ALA A 128 15.20 -11.94 -6.78
C ALA A 128 15.44 -13.06 -5.76
N LEU A 129 16.41 -13.93 -6.04
CA LEU A 129 16.80 -15.06 -5.20
C LEU A 129 17.67 -14.65 -4.00
N ALA A 130 18.39 -13.53 -4.09
CA ALA A 130 19.23 -13.03 -3.00
C ALA A 130 18.39 -12.40 -1.87
N VAL A 131 17.22 -11.81 -2.18
CA VAL A 131 16.44 -11.05 -1.20
C VAL A 131 15.81 -11.96 -0.14
N ASP A 132 16.25 -11.80 1.10
CA ASP A 132 15.63 -12.44 2.28
C ASP A 132 14.39 -11.65 2.73
N ARG A 133 13.24 -11.99 2.13
CA ARG A 133 11.94 -11.39 2.46
C ARG A 133 11.53 -11.65 3.90
N SER A 134 11.94 -12.80 4.46
CA SER A 134 11.61 -13.17 5.84
C SER A 134 12.28 -12.24 6.84
N ALA A 135 13.57 -11.92 6.63
CA ALA A 135 14.29 -10.97 7.47
C ALA A 135 13.72 -9.55 7.35
N ILE A 136 13.36 -9.10 6.13
CA ILE A 136 12.69 -7.80 5.93
C ILE A 136 11.37 -7.76 6.69
N HIS A 137 10.52 -8.77 6.51
CA HIS A 137 9.22 -8.86 7.15
C HIS A 137 9.31 -8.88 8.68
N THR A 138 10.20 -9.72 9.23
CA THR A 138 10.28 -9.92 10.67
C THR A 138 10.94 -8.75 11.39
N VAL A 139 12.06 -8.23 10.83
CA VAL A 139 12.90 -7.25 11.51
C VAL A 139 12.48 -5.82 11.20
N LEU A 140 12.29 -5.50 9.92
CA LEU A 140 12.04 -4.12 9.50
C LEU A 140 10.55 -3.78 9.51
N LEU A 141 9.71 -4.71 9.08
CA LEU A 141 8.26 -4.49 9.03
C LEU A 141 7.52 -4.98 10.29
N GLN A 142 8.24 -5.51 11.29
CA GLN A 142 7.64 -5.97 12.55
C GLN A 142 6.50 -6.98 12.34
N ARG A 143 6.64 -7.86 11.35
CA ARG A 143 5.64 -8.87 10.93
C ARG A 143 4.35 -8.26 10.36
N GLN A 144 4.39 -7.02 9.91
CA GLN A 144 3.25 -6.45 9.19
C GLN A 144 3.24 -6.89 7.74
N GLY A 145 2.03 -7.18 7.26
CA GLY A 145 1.83 -7.63 5.88
C GLY A 145 2.13 -9.11 5.68
N GLU A 146 2.22 -9.49 4.43
CA GLU A 146 2.36 -10.88 3.99
C GLU A 146 3.53 -10.98 3.00
N ILE A 147 4.46 -11.94 3.24
CA ILE A 147 5.52 -12.24 2.29
C ILE A 147 4.90 -12.77 1.01
N SER A 148 5.30 -12.23 -0.13
CA SER A 148 4.70 -12.61 -1.41
C SER A 148 5.72 -12.64 -2.55
N GLY A 149 5.52 -13.60 -3.46
CA GLY A 149 6.10 -13.59 -4.80
C GLY A 149 5.12 -13.10 -5.86
N ALA A 150 3.91 -12.71 -5.47
CA ALA A 150 2.82 -12.26 -6.33
C ALA A 150 2.62 -10.74 -6.24
N LEU A 151 2.07 -10.14 -7.30
CA LEU A 151 1.63 -8.73 -7.33
C LEU A 151 0.28 -8.55 -6.63
N LEU A 152 -0.63 -9.52 -6.80
CA LEU A 152 -1.93 -9.51 -6.14
C LEU A 152 -1.89 -10.24 -4.81
N PRO A 153 -2.51 -9.70 -3.75
CA PRO A 153 -2.66 -10.41 -2.49
C PRO A 153 -3.62 -11.59 -2.64
N GLN A 154 -3.45 -12.60 -1.81
CA GLN A 154 -4.20 -13.84 -1.91
C GLN A 154 -5.72 -13.64 -1.77
N TRP A 155 -6.17 -12.73 -0.91
CA TRP A 155 -7.59 -12.43 -0.73
C TRP A 155 -8.27 -11.88 -2.00
N LEU A 156 -7.49 -11.24 -2.90
CA LEU A 156 -7.97 -10.68 -4.16
C LEU A 156 -7.80 -11.65 -5.32
N SER A 157 -6.64 -12.32 -5.38
CA SER A 157 -6.28 -13.19 -6.52
C SER A 157 -7.11 -14.47 -6.58
N GLY A 158 -7.51 -15.01 -5.41
CA GLY A 158 -8.19 -16.30 -5.31
C GLY A 158 -7.34 -17.50 -5.73
N TYR A 159 -6.01 -17.35 -5.88
CA TYR A 159 -5.13 -18.44 -6.28
C TYR A 159 -4.98 -19.47 -5.17
N ALA A 160 -4.98 -20.76 -5.58
CA ALA A 160 -4.57 -21.86 -4.70
C ALA A 160 -3.04 -21.96 -4.56
N PHE A 161 -2.27 -21.34 -5.44
CA PHE A 161 -0.81 -21.39 -5.47
C PHE A 161 -0.22 -20.04 -5.10
N LEU A 162 0.94 -20.09 -4.45
CA LEU A 162 1.75 -18.92 -4.21
C LEU A 162 2.94 -18.94 -5.16
N PHE A 163 3.27 -17.78 -5.73
CA PHE A 163 4.52 -17.62 -6.47
C PHE A 163 5.70 -17.79 -5.52
N PRO A 164 6.83 -18.38 -5.98
CA PRO A 164 8.01 -18.57 -5.13
C PRO A 164 8.51 -17.25 -4.56
N ALA A 165 8.68 -17.20 -3.25
CA ALA A 165 9.16 -16.02 -2.51
C ALA A 165 10.38 -16.33 -1.65
N ALA A 166 10.80 -17.59 -1.56
CA ALA A 166 11.95 -18.00 -0.77
C ALA A 166 13.27 -17.54 -1.41
N ALA A 167 14.23 -17.13 -0.57
CA ALA A 167 15.59 -16.85 -1.02
C ALA A 167 16.32 -18.16 -1.35
N ASP A 168 17.14 -18.13 -2.40
CA ASP A 168 18.09 -19.17 -2.76
C ASP A 168 19.47 -18.53 -3.02
N LEU A 169 20.23 -18.36 -1.96
CA LEU A 169 21.54 -17.71 -2.03
C LEU A 169 22.54 -18.56 -2.84
N GLY A 170 22.41 -19.89 -2.84
CA GLY A 170 23.25 -20.77 -3.63
C GLY A 170 23.08 -20.53 -5.12
N ARG A 171 21.85 -20.51 -5.58
CA ARG A 171 21.50 -20.21 -6.97
C ARG A 171 21.82 -18.76 -7.35
N ALA A 172 21.56 -17.81 -6.46
CA ALA A 172 21.89 -16.40 -6.68
C ALA A 172 23.40 -16.22 -6.95
N ARG A 173 24.27 -16.87 -6.17
CA ARG A 173 25.73 -16.84 -6.36
C ARG A 173 26.18 -17.44 -7.69
N GLN A 174 25.50 -18.43 -8.21
CA GLN A 174 25.80 -19.01 -9.52
C GLN A 174 25.47 -18.06 -10.68
N LEU A 175 24.48 -17.21 -10.48
CA LEU A 175 24.00 -16.24 -11.47
C LEU A 175 24.74 -14.90 -11.41
N ALA A 176 25.36 -14.55 -10.28
CA ALA A 176 25.99 -13.25 -10.04
C ALA A 176 27.28 -12.96 -10.84
N PRO A 177 28.16 -13.93 -11.21
CA PRO A 177 29.44 -13.62 -11.80
C PRO A 177 29.33 -12.78 -13.07
N GLY A 178 30.15 -11.72 -13.17
CA GLY A 178 30.14 -10.77 -14.28
C GLY A 178 29.01 -9.75 -14.27
N ALA A 179 28.21 -9.69 -13.18
CA ALA A 179 27.22 -8.66 -12.99
C ALA A 179 27.87 -7.28 -12.85
N ARG A 180 27.37 -6.29 -13.58
CA ARG A 180 27.75 -4.88 -13.34
C ARG A 180 27.15 -4.37 -12.04
N PRO A 181 27.74 -3.34 -11.40
CA PRO A 181 27.11 -2.67 -10.26
C PRO A 181 25.70 -2.17 -10.60
N ILE A 182 24.80 -2.27 -9.63
CA ILE A 182 23.39 -1.93 -9.73
C ILE A 182 23.09 -0.74 -8.83
N THR A 183 22.34 0.23 -9.32
CA THR A 183 21.79 1.32 -8.51
C THR A 183 20.35 1.02 -8.11
N LEU A 184 20.09 1.02 -6.79
CA LEU A 184 18.75 0.82 -6.22
C LEU A 184 18.19 2.17 -5.75
N GLY A 185 17.20 2.68 -6.47
CA GLY A 185 16.51 3.91 -6.15
C GLY A 185 15.42 3.71 -5.10
N VAL A 186 15.37 4.60 -4.11
CA VAL A 186 14.30 4.66 -3.11
C VAL A 186 14.00 6.10 -2.75
N SER A 187 12.83 6.60 -3.14
CA SER A 187 12.42 7.99 -2.88
C SER A 187 11.86 8.18 -1.47
N ASP A 188 11.22 7.16 -0.90
CA ASP A 188 10.67 7.22 0.45
C ASP A 188 11.77 6.93 1.49
N ALA A 189 12.05 7.91 2.34
CA ALA A 189 13.02 7.78 3.42
C ALA A 189 12.64 6.66 4.42
N ALA A 190 11.34 6.38 4.60
CA ALA A 190 10.87 5.30 5.48
C ALA A 190 11.17 3.90 4.90
N ALA A 191 11.26 3.77 3.58
CA ALA A 191 11.60 2.51 2.91
C ALA A 191 13.13 2.30 2.75
N ARG A 192 13.95 3.32 3.04
CA ARG A 192 15.40 3.25 2.90
C ARG A 192 16.04 2.07 3.66
N PRO A 193 15.68 1.77 4.93
CA PRO A 193 16.24 0.61 5.63
C PRO A 193 15.97 -0.73 4.91
N ILE A 194 14.85 -0.84 4.20
CA ILE A 194 14.53 -2.02 3.40
C ILE A 194 15.48 -2.11 2.20
N ALA A 195 15.69 -1.00 1.48
CA ALA A 195 16.63 -0.95 0.36
C ALA A 195 18.07 -1.29 0.78
N GLU A 196 18.51 -0.78 1.95
CA GLU A 196 19.83 -1.09 2.51
C GLU A 196 19.96 -2.57 2.90
N ARG A 197 18.88 -3.18 3.42
CA ARG A 197 18.85 -4.62 3.69
C ARG A 197 18.92 -5.44 2.41
N ILE A 198 18.23 -5.02 1.35
CA ILE A 198 18.29 -5.67 0.03
C ILE A 198 19.72 -5.58 -0.53
N ALA A 199 20.38 -4.42 -0.44
CA ALA A 199 21.77 -4.26 -0.87
C ALA A 199 22.72 -5.17 -0.10
N LEU A 200 22.49 -5.37 1.20
CA LEU A 200 23.26 -6.32 2.02
C LEU A 200 23.06 -7.76 1.56
N ASN A 201 21.81 -8.18 1.33
CA ASN A 201 21.50 -9.52 0.81
C ASN A 201 22.13 -9.76 -0.59
N ALA A 202 22.07 -8.75 -1.46
CA ALA A 202 22.69 -8.79 -2.78
C ALA A 202 24.22 -9.01 -2.70
N ARG A 203 24.88 -8.33 -1.76
CA ARG A 203 26.32 -8.50 -1.51
C ARG A 203 26.67 -9.94 -1.09
N ASP A 204 25.84 -10.56 -0.27
CA ASP A 204 26.03 -11.95 0.14
C ASP A 204 25.92 -12.93 -1.04
N ALA A 205 25.23 -12.54 -2.11
CA ALA A 205 25.15 -13.27 -3.38
C ALA A 205 26.29 -12.89 -4.37
N GLY A 206 27.14 -11.93 -4.05
CA GLY A 206 28.22 -11.45 -4.93
C GLY A 206 27.77 -10.33 -5.89
N LEU A 207 26.59 -9.73 -5.68
CA LEU A 207 26.12 -8.56 -6.42
C LEU A 207 26.53 -7.28 -5.70
N VAL A 208 26.87 -6.24 -6.47
CA VAL A 208 27.17 -4.91 -5.92
C VAL A 208 25.94 -4.01 -6.15
N VAL A 209 25.27 -3.65 -5.05
CA VAL A 209 24.09 -2.77 -5.10
C VAL A 209 24.33 -1.52 -4.26
N SER A 210 24.15 -0.35 -4.87
CA SER A 210 24.28 0.96 -4.23
C SER A 210 22.91 1.63 -4.09
N VAL A 211 22.54 2.02 -2.88
CA VAL A 211 21.25 2.69 -2.59
C VAL A 211 21.34 4.18 -2.84
N THR A 212 20.39 4.74 -3.58
CA THR A 212 20.31 6.17 -3.92
C THR A 212 18.89 6.71 -3.69
N PRO A 213 18.72 7.99 -3.29
CA PRO A 213 17.40 8.62 -3.24
C PRO A 213 16.83 8.96 -4.63
N GLN A 214 17.67 9.01 -5.68
CA GLN A 214 17.24 9.26 -7.04
C GLN A 214 16.66 7.99 -7.66
N THR A 215 15.41 8.07 -8.15
CA THR A 215 14.73 6.93 -8.81
C THR A 215 14.80 6.99 -10.33
N ALA A 216 14.81 8.19 -10.92
CA ALA A 216 14.74 8.38 -12.37
C ALA A 216 15.85 7.68 -13.18
N ASN A 217 17.06 7.62 -12.65
CA ASN A 217 18.21 7.01 -13.30
C ASN A 217 18.69 5.73 -12.60
N ALA A 218 17.93 5.21 -11.64
CA ALA A 218 18.27 3.96 -10.99
C ALA A 218 18.06 2.76 -11.94
N ASP A 219 18.84 1.70 -11.74
CA ASP A 219 18.70 0.45 -12.50
C ASP A 219 17.51 -0.36 -12.03
N VAL A 220 17.25 -0.29 -10.73
CA VAL A 220 16.09 -0.88 -10.06
C VAL A 220 15.53 0.11 -9.05
N VAL A 221 14.22 0.13 -8.86
CA VAL A 221 13.53 1.00 -7.90
C VAL A 221 12.77 0.15 -6.91
N LEU A 222 12.87 0.49 -5.63
CA LEU A 222 11.97 -0.03 -4.61
C LEU A 222 10.67 0.79 -4.65
N ALA A 223 9.62 0.19 -5.19
CA ALA A 223 8.32 0.82 -5.39
C ALA A 223 7.28 0.24 -4.43
N GLU A 224 6.41 1.11 -3.92
CA GLU A 224 5.21 0.75 -3.18
C GLU A 224 4.00 1.17 -4.01
N LEU A 225 3.14 0.22 -4.33
CA LEU A 225 1.99 0.41 -5.20
C LEU A 225 0.71 0.08 -4.46
N ARG A 226 -0.30 0.94 -4.56
CA ARG A 226 -1.63 0.66 -4.03
C ARG A 226 -2.42 -0.21 -5.01
N ILE A 227 -3.11 -1.20 -4.47
CA ILE A 227 -4.07 -2.03 -5.18
C ILE A 227 -5.41 -1.29 -5.14
N ALA A 228 -5.78 -0.67 -6.25
CA ALA A 228 -6.92 0.25 -6.30
C ALA A 228 -8.23 -0.39 -6.80
N SER A 229 -8.26 -1.70 -7.06
CA SER A 229 -9.44 -2.39 -7.55
C SER A 229 -9.67 -3.73 -6.84
N ALA A 230 -10.94 -4.03 -6.57
CA ALA A 230 -11.37 -5.35 -6.10
C ALA A 230 -11.50 -6.39 -7.23
N ASP A 231 -11.32 -5.98 -8.48
CA ASP A 231 -11.28 -6.86 -9.66
C ASP A 231 -9.82 -7.21 -9.96
N PRO A 232 -9.43 -8.49 -9.92
CA PRO A 232 -8.03 -8.92 -10.14
C PRO A 232 -7.45 -8.46 -11.48
N ALA A 233 -8.22 -8.51 -12.56
CA ALA A 233 -7.74 -8.14 -13.88
C ALA A 233 -7.49 -6.62 -13.99
N LYS A 234 -8.39 -5.81 -13.41
CA LYS A 234 -8.22 -4.37 -13.35
C LYS A 234 -7.06 -3.99 -12.44
N ALA A 235 -6.91 -4.65 -11.29
CA ALA A 235 -5.79 -4.42 -10.39
C ALA A 235 -4.46 -4.71 -11.06
N LEU A 236 -4.32 -5.85 -11.77
CA LEU A 236 -3.11 -6.18 -12.54
C LEU A 236 -2.83 -5.17 -13.66
N ALA A 237 -3.86 -4.74 -14.39
CA ALA A 237 -3.69 -3.74 -15.45
C ALA A 237 -3.20 -2.40 -14.90
N GLN A 238 -3.76 -1.94 -13.77
CA GLN A 238 -3.33 -0.71 -13.09
C GLN A 238 -1.89 -0.82 -12.56
N ILE A 239 -1.54 -1.96 -11.96
CA ILE A 239 -0.16 -2.21 -11.50
C ILE A 239 0.80 -2.22 -12.69
N ALA A 240 0.47 -2.91 -13.80
CA ALA A 240 1.30 -2.96 -14.98
C ALA A 240 1.51 -1.55 -15.57
N GLU A 241 0.45 -0.75 -15.68
CA GLU A 241 0.52 0.64 -16.13
C GLU A 241 1.42 1.49 -15.23
N ALA A 242 1.21 1.43 -13.91
CA ALA A 242 2.01 2.18 -12.93
C ALA A 242 3.51 1.80 -12.96
N LEU A 243 3.83 0.56 -13.35
CA LEU A 243 5.21 0.07 -13.47
C LEU A 243 5.80 0.24 -14.88
N GLY A 244 5.05 0.75 -15.84
CA GLY A 244 5.47 0.83 -17.24
C GLY A 244 5.70 -0.55 -17.87
N LEU A 245 4.99 -1.57 -17.39
CA LEU A 245 5.02 -2.93 -17.94
C LEU A 245 4.02 -3.07 -19.08
N PRO A 246 4.23 -4.03 -20.00
CA PRO A 246 3.22 -4.34 -21.01
C PRO A 246 1.90 -4.74 -20.34
N ALA A 247 0.78 -4.34 -20.95
CA ALA A 247 -0.53 -4.76 -20.46
C ALA A 247 -0.60 -6.30 -20.40
N PRO A 248 -1.13 -6.88 -19.33
CA PRO A 248 -1.28 -8.32 -19.23
C PRO A 248 -2.17 -8.84 -20.36
N PRO A 249 -1.85 -10.02 -20.94
CA PRO A 249 -2.63 -10.60 -22.01
C PRO A 249 -4.07 -10.81 -21.56
N ARG A 250 -5.03 -10.24 -22.32
CA ARG A 250 -6.45 -10.53 -22.16
C ARG A 250 -6.79 -11.72 -23.05
N GLU A 251 -7.01 -12.87 -22.45
CA GLU A 251 -7.64 -13.96 -23.18
C GLU A 251 -9.12 -13.59 -23.40
N ALA A 252 -9.48 -13.42 -24.66
CA ALA A 252 -10.87 -13.26 -25.05
C ALA A 252 -11.61 -14.57 -24.72
N SER A 253 -12.50 -14.53 -23.75
CA SER A 253 -13.39 -15.67 -23.46
C SER A 253 -14.37 -15.80 -24.64
N PRO A 254 -14.38 -16.91 -25.39
CA PRO A 254 -15.15 -17.03 -26.65
C PRO A 254 -16.67 -17.02 -26.45
N ASN A 255 -17.17 -16.95 -25.22
CA ASN A 255 -18.59 -17.08 -24.87
C ASN A 255 -19.16 -15.94 -24.00
N THR A 256 -18.54 -14.78 -23.94
CA THR A 256 -19.08 -13.68 -23.14
C THR A 256 -19.98 -12.78 -23.99
N ALA A 257 -21.26 -12.75 -23.64
CA ALA A 257 -22.20 -11.75 -24.16
C ALA A 257 -21.67 -10.32 -23.88
N PRO A 258 -21.86 -9.35 -24.79
CA PRO A 258 -21.25 -8.02 -24.69
C PRO A 258 -21.59 -7.20 -23.44
N ASN A 259 -22.49 -7.67 -22.60
CA ASN A 259 -22.96 -6.98 -21.39
C ASN A 259 -22.63 -7.69 -20.05
N ALA A 260 -21.90 -8.80 -20.06
CA ALA A 260 -21.40 -9.37 -18.82
C ALA A 260 -20.05 -8.71 -18.52
N ALA A 261 -19.98 -7.93 -17.44
CA ALA A 261 -18.72 -7.57 -16.79
C ALA A 261 -18.11 -8.90 -16.29
N ALA A 262 -17.41 -9.61 -17.20
CA ALA A 262 -16.77 -10.88 -16.89
C ALA A 262 -15.59 -10.56 -15.96
N ASN A 263 -15.75 -10.81 -14.67
CA ASN A 263 -14.62 -10.92 -13.77
C ASN A 263 -13.72 -12.03 -14.34
N ALA A 264 -12.43 -11.72 -14.55
CA ALA A 264 -11.47 -12.71 -15.00
C ALA A 264 -11.52 -13.92 -14.05
N SER A 265 -11.47 -15.15 -14.60
CA SER A 265 -11.36 -16.31 -13.74
C SER A 265 -10.04 -16.29 -12.96
N PRO A 266 -9.93 -16.94 -11.80
CA PRO A 266 -8.67 -17.02 -11.07
C PRO A 266 -7.52 -17.56 -11.94
N GLU A 267 -7.79 -18.49 -12.85
CA GLU A 267 -6.79 -19.07 -13.77
C GLU A 267 -6.30 -18.04 -14.78
N GLN A 268 -7.19 -17.21 -15.34
CA GLN A 268 -6.84 -16.13 -16.26
C GLN A 268 -6.02 -15.05 -15.55
N ALA A 269 -6.43 -14.68 -14.34
CA ALA A 269 -5.67 -13.73 -13.52
C ALA A 269 -4.28 -14.28 -13.17
N TYR A 270 -4.17 -15.56 -12.83
CA TYR A 270 -2.89 -16.23 -12.57
C TYR A 270 -1.98 -16.22 -13.81
N ALA A 271 -2.50 -16.59 -14.99
CA ALA A 271 -1.73 -16.61 -16.23
C ALA A 271 -1.23 -15.19 -16.60
N ALA A 272 -2.09 -14.18 -16.43
CA ALA A 272 -1.75 -12.78 -16.67
C ALA A 272 -0.66 -12.28 -15.72
N GLU A 273 -0.77 -12.59 -14.43
CA GLU A 273 0.23 -12.22 -13.43
C GLU A 273 1.56 -12.92 -13.66
N ARG A 274 1.53 -14.22 -13.96
CA ARG A 274 2.72 -14.99 -14.32
C ARG A 274 3.48 -14.37 -15.48
N ALA A 275 2.79 -13.94 -16.52
CA ALA A 275 3.40 -13.27 -17.66
C ALA A 275 4.10 -11.96 -17.27
N LEU A 276 3.55 -11.19 -16.34
CA LEU A 276 4.18 -9.97 -15.83
C LEU A 276 5.43 -10.25 -14.98
N LEU A 277 5.45 -11.36 -14.24
CA LEU A 277 6.57 -11.77 -13.40
C LEU A 277 7.69 -12.46 -14.18
N GLU A 278 7.41 -12.91 -15.41
CA GLU A 278 8.38 -13.58 -16.26
C GLU A 278 9.59 -12.68 -16.56
N GLY A 279 10.80 -13.22 -16.43
CA GLY A 279 12.06 -12.49 -16.64
C GLY A 279 12.44 -11.52 -15.50
N PHE A 280 11.76 -11.53 -14.37
CA PHE A 280 12.11 -10.79 -13.15
C PHE A 280 12.25 -9.27 -13.35
N ARG A 281 11.49 -8.68 -14.28
CA ARG A 281 11.44 -7.21 -14.40
C ARG A 281 10.80 -6.57 -13.19
N VAL A 282 9.85 -7.24 -12.58
CA VAL A 282 9.26 -6.89 -11.30
C VAL A 282 9.44 -8.05 -10.33
N ILE A 283 9.84 -7.74 -9.11
CA ILE A 283 10.09 -8.72 -8.05
C ILE A 283 9.22 -8.31 -6.86
N PRO A 284 8.05 -8.92 -6.66
CA PRO A 284 7.23 -8.68 -5.49
C PRO A 284 7.95 -9.14 -4.21
N LEU A 285 7.77 -8.40 -3.14
CA LEU A 285 8.41 -8.66 -1.87
C LEU A 285 7.41 -8.96 -0.76
N ILE A 286 6.51 -8.01 -0.51
CA ILE A 286 5.59 -8.05 0.64
C ILE A 286 4.31 -7.28 0.28
N HIS A 287 3.16 -7.84 0.61
CA HIS A 287 1.90 -7.12 0.61
C HIS A 287 1.68 -6.45 1.95
N LEU A 288 1.39 -5.16 1.94
CA LEU A 288 1.28 -4.33 3.14
C LEU A 288 -0.18 -3.88 3.38
N PRO A 289 -0.66 -3.93 4.63
CA PRO A 289 -1.91 -3.29 5.00
C PRO A 289 -1.72 -1.78 5.16
N ASP A 290 -2.83 -1.04 5.14
CA ASP A 290 -2.89 0.28 5.75
C ASP A 290 -3.07 0.12 7.25
N VAL A 291 -2.29 0.86 8.03
CA VAL A 291 -2.33 0.78 9.49
C VAL A 291 -2.46 2.16 10.06
N TYR A 292 -3.46 2.35 10.93
CA TYR A 292 -3.78 3.64 11.53
C TYR A 292 -3.89 3.56 13.03
N GLY A 293 -3.31 4.56 13.69
CA GLY A 293 -3.54 4.84 15.09
C GLY A 293 -4.79 5.68 15.28
N VAL A 294 -5.59 5.37 16.30
CA VAL A 294 -6.90 5.95 16.50
C VAL A 294 -7.03 6.54 17.90
N GLY A 295 -7.39 7.81 17.95
CA GLY A 295 -7.62 8.56 19.19
C GLY A 295 -8.79 8.03 20.00
N ALA A 296 -8.74 8.23 21.32
CA ALA A 296 -9.73 7.69 22.26
C ALA A 296 -11.16 8.21 22.02
N ARG A 297 -11.30 9.45 21.51
CA ARG A 297 -12.61 10.08 21.25
C ARG A 297 -13.30 9.55 19.99
N VAL A 298 -12.59 8.93 19.08
CA VAL A 298 -13.18 8.32 17.87
C VAL A 298 -13.92 7.05 18.29
N LYS A 299 -15.17 6.93 17.92
CA LYS A 299 -16.04 5.78 18.20
C LYS A 299 -16.61 5.23 16.90
N GLY A 300 -17.17 4.05 16.97
CA GLY A 300 -17.53 3.27 15.78
C GLY A 300 -16.32 2.56 15.21
N GLY A 301 -16.50 1.87 14.09
CA GLY A 301 -15.44 1.23 13.32
C GLY A 301 -15.57 1.64 11.86
N PRO A 302 -14.48 1.96 11.16
CA PRO A 302 -14.57 2.18 9.72
C PRO A 302 -14.93 0.85 9.06
N GLY A 303 -15.83 0.90 8.10
CA GLY A 303 -15.93 -0.16 7.12
C GLY A 303 -14.68 -0.08 6.25
N ILE A 304 -13.85 -1.11 6.24
CA ILE A 304 -12.74 -1.21 5.30
C ILE A 304 -13.21 -2.10 4.17
N ALA A 305 -13.39 -1.51 2.99
CA ALA A 305 -13.65 -2.28 1.79
C ALA A 305 -12.41 -3.09 1.40
N PRO A 306 -12.55 -4.21 0.68
CA PRO A 306 -11.42 -4.96 0.13
C PRO A 306 -10.48 -4.11 -0.72
N SER A 307 -11.00 -3.07 -1.39
CA SER A 307 -10.22 -2.06 -2.13
C SER A 307 -9.41 -1.11 -1.24
N GLY A 308 -9.46 -1.27 0.09
CA GLY A 308 -8.80 -0.40 1.05
C GLY A 308 -9.51 0.93 1.29
N GLU A 309 -10.70 1.10 0.72
CA GLU A 309 -11.55 2.27 0.98
C GLU A 309 -12.09 2.22 2.38
N TRP A 310 -11.94 3.31 3.09
CA TRP A 310 -12.55 3.51 4.40
C TRP A 310 -13.87 4.25 4.24
N ARG A 311 -14.86 3.79 4.97
CA ARG A 311 -16.17 4.45 5.04
C ARG A 311 -16.31 5.04 6.42
N PHE A 312 -16.30 6.36 6.49
CA PHE A 312 -16.47 7.10 7.74
C PHE A 312 -17.94 7.31 8.14
N ASP A 313 -18.87 6.77 7.38
CA ASP A 313 -20.31 6.93 7.61
C ASP A 313 -20.75 6.54 9.03
N ASN A 314 -20.10 5.55 9.61
CA ASN A 314 -20.42 5.02 10.93
C ASN A 314 -19.48 5.52 12.05
N LEU A 315 -18.56 6.44 11.75
CA LEU A 315 -17.70 7.03 12.76
C LEU A 315 -18.40 8.20 13.45
N TRP A 316 -18.15 8.35 14.73
CA TRP A 316 -18.60 9.47 15.52
C TRP A 316 -17.59 9.83 16.61
N LEU A 317 -17.69 11.02 17.15
CA LEU A 317 -16.77 11.54 18.16
C LEU A 317 -17.47 11.63 19.52
N GLU A 318 -16.89 11.02 20.54
CA GLU A 318 -17.34 11.17 21.92
C GLU A 318 -17.16 12.62 22.37
N GLY A 319 -18.21 13.21 22.93
CA GLY A 319 -18.21 14.60 23.38
C GLY A 319 -18.39 15.61 22.23
N ALA A 320 -18.72 15.17 21.02
CA ALA A 320 -19.12 16.07 19.95
C ALA A 320 -20.38 16.86 20.35
N ARG A 321 -20.39 18.13 20.00
CA ARG A 321 -21.59 18.99 20.09
C ARG A 321 -22.04 19.28 18.67
N PRO A 322 -23.37 19.28 18.42
CA PRO A 322 -23.93 19.62 17.12
C PRO A 322 -23.48 20.99 16.64
#